data_d9052708183f2f8758ef57d77da39365
#
_entry.id   d9052708183f2f8758ef57d77da39365
#
_cell.length_a   1.000
_cell.length_b   1.000
_cell.length_c   1.000
_cell.angle_alpha   90.00
_cell.angle_beta   90.00
_cell.angle_gamma   90.00
#
_symmetry.space_group_name_H-M   'P 1'
#
loop_
_entity.id
_entity.type
_entity.pdbx_description
1 polymer ?
#
loop_
_entity_poly.entity_id
_entity_poly.type
_entity_poly.pdbx_seq_one_letter_code
_entity_poly.pdbx_strand_id
1 'polypeptide(L)'
;MSAVPLSHQPGLKNDDWAQRAVAIDWPTTTEALHQQGNAVLPQLLSATECAALARLYGNADESTFRSRVVMQRHGFGQGEYRYFSYPLPDVVAGLREALYPHLAPIANQWNTAMGIDVRYPTRHADFIARCHAAGQVRPTPLLLQYAAGDYNCLHQDLYGEHVFPLQRHTLGVIFHDAG
;
A
#
# COMPACT_ATOMS: atom_id res chain seq x y z
N MET A 1 24.90 0.48 18.56
CA MET A 1 23.78 1.44 18.67
C MET A 1 22.50 0.67 18.39
N SER A 2 21.72 0.36 19.43
CA SER A 2 20.51 -0.46 19.30
C SER A 2 19.44 0.36 18.58
N ALA A 3 18.92 -0.18 17.49
CA ALA A 3 17.76 0.39 16.80
C ALA A 3 16.54 0.23 17.72
N VAL A 4 15.92 1.33 18.11
CA VAL A 4 14.65 1.33 18.84
C VAL A 4 13.56 0.82 17.88
N PRO A 5 12.78 -0.21 18.25
CA PRO A 5 11.68 -0.67 17.41
C PRO A 5 10.69 0.46 17.16
N LEU A 6 10.17 0.60 15.94
CA LEU A 6 9.15 1.60 15.56
C LEU A 6 7.85 1.51 16.37
N SER A 7 7.60 0.39 17.03
CA SER A 7 6.48 0.18 17.95
C SER A 7 6.54 1.03 19.24
N HIS A 8 7.59 1.84 19.44
CA HIS A 8 7.77 2.66 20.64
C HIS A 8 8.16 4.11 20.33
N GLN A 9 7.81 4.64 19.15
CA GLN A 9 7.91 6.08 18.93
C GLN A 9 6.69 6.77 19.56
N PRO A 10 6.87 7.61 20.59
CA PRO A 10 5.78 8.36 21.18
C PRO A 10 5.30 9.42 20.18
N GLY A 11 4.09 9.28 19.64
CA GLY A 11 3.47 10.34 18.88
C GLY A 11 2.50 9.98 17.76
N LEU A 12 2.46 8.76 17.27
CA LEU A 12 1.54 8.38 16.18
C LEU A 12 0.43 7.48 16.74
N LYS A 13 -0.68 8.10 17.20
CA LYS A 13 -1.89 7.36 17.58
C LYS A 13 -2.63 6.94 16.31
N ASN A 14 -3.27 5.77 16.31
CA ASN A 14 -4.15 5.29 15.23
C ASN A 14 -5.23 6.31 14.83
N ASP A 15 -5.64 7.18 15.77
CA ASP A 15 -6.61 8.24 15.52
C ASP A 15 -6.15 9.29 14.51
N ASP A 16 -4.83 9.49 14.33
CA ASP A 16 -4.29 10.48 13.40
C ASP A 16 -4.48 10.05 11.93
N TRP A 17 -4.32 8.78 11.60
CA TRP A 17 -4.51 8.27 10.22
C TRP A 17 -5.96 8.38 9.76
N ALA A 18 -6.91 8.06 10.63
CA ALA A 18 -8.33 8.18 10.35
C ALA A 18 -8.72 9.66 10.12
N GLN A 19 -8.21 10.58 10.95
CA GLN A 19 -8.46 12.01 10.78
C GLN A 19 -7.88 12.54 9.47
N ARG A 20 -6.66 12.16 9.11
CA ARG A 20 -6.05 12.54 7.82
C ARG A 20 -6.85 11.98 6.64
N ALA A 21 -7.28 10.72 6.70
CA ALA A 21 -8.10 10.12 5.65
C ALA A 21 -9.43 10.86 5.48
N VAL A 22 -10.08 11.26 6.56
CA VAL A 22 -11.35 12.04 6.50
C VAL A 22 -11.11 13.45 5.91
N ALA A 23 -9.94 14.05 6.14
CA ALA A 23 -9.60 15.37 5.63
C ALA A 23 -9.28 15.43 4.12
N ILE A 24 -9.14 14.28 3.46
CA ILE A 24 -8.90 14.20 2.01
C ILE A 24 -10.14 14.69 1.26
N ASP A 25 -9.94 15.50 0.21
CA ASP A 25 -10.99 15.85 -0.75
C ASP A 25 -11.33 14.62 -1.62
N TRP A 26 -12.19 13.76 -1.09
CA TRP A 26 -12.61 12.53 -1.77
C TRP A 26 -13.37 12.76 -3.06
N PRO A 27 -14.24 13.78 -3.20
CA PRO A 27 -14.86 14.09 -4.49
C PRO A 27 -13.84 14.34 -5.59
N THR A 28 -12.89 15.26 -5.38
CA THR A 28 -11.82 15.53 -6.36
C THR A 28 -10.92 14.33 -6.58
N THR A 29 -10.56 13.61 -5.52
CA THR A 29 -9.74 12.38 -5.60
C THR A 29 -10.44 11.30 -6.43
N THR A 30 -11.74 11.07 -6.19
CA THR A 30 -12.54 10.08 -6.92
C THR A 30 -12.64 10.43 -8.40
N GLU A 31 -12.88 11.69 -8.72
CA GLU A 31 -12.93 12.16 -10.10
C GLU A 31 -11.60 11.96 -10.84
N ALA A 32 -10.47 12.29 -10.20
CA ALA A 32 -9.13 12.04 -10.75
C ALA A 32 -8.89 10.54 -11.00
N LEU A 33 -9.28 9.68 -10.04
CA LEU A 33 -9.19 8.23 -10.19
C LEU A 33 -10.04 7.71 -11.35
N HIS A 34 -11.24 8.26 -11.57
CA HIS A 34 -12.11 7.86 -12.69
C HIS A 34 -11.56 8.31 -14.04
N GLN A 35 -11.00 9.52 -14.11
CA GLN A 35 -10.52 10.09 -15.36
C GLN A 35 -9.13 9.60 -15.77
N GLN A 36 -8.23 9.42 -14.80
CA GLN A 36 -6.79 9.23 -15.05
C GLN A 36 -6.27 7.89 -14.48
N GLY A 37 -7.05 7.19 -13.67
CA GLY A 37 -6.63 5.97 -12.97
C GLY A 37 -5.66 6.21 -11.81
N ASN A 38 -5.37 7.47 -11.49
CA ASN A 38 -4.50 7.84 -10.37
C ASN A 38 -4.93 9.17 -9.74
N ALA A 39 -4.54 9.38 -8.48
CA ALA A 39 -4.73 10.64 -7.78
C ALA A 39 -3.58 10.84 -6.78
N VAL A 40 -3.21 12.09 -6.54
CA VAL A 40 -2.22 12.45 -5.52
C VAL A 40 -2.95 12.88 -4.25
N LEU A 41 -2.55 12.33 -3.11
CA LEU A 41 -3.02 12.71 -1.79
C LEU A 41 -1.93 13.55 -1.10
N PRO A 42 -1.97 14.89 -1.24
CA PRO A 42 -0.92 15.75 -0.71
C PRO A 42 -0.84 15.65 0.81
N GLN A 43 0.38 15.60 1.35
CA GLN A 43 0.63 15.65 2.79
C GLN A 43 -0.04 14.53 3.62
N LEU A 44 -0.41 13.42 2.99
CA LEU A 44 -0.92 12.24 3.70
C LEU A 44 0.08 11.73 4.74
N LEU A 45 1.36 11.77 4.37
CA LEU A 45 2.49 11.47 5.25
C LEU A 45 3.35 12.73 5.46
N SER A 46 3.83 12.94 6.67
CA SER A 46 4.85 13.94 6.96
C SER A 46 6.22 13.51 6.42
N ALA A 47 7.11 14.47 6.22
CA ALA A 47 8.50 14.18 5.81
C ALA A 47 9.21 13.23 6.79
N THR A 48 8.93 13.35 8.09
CA THR A 48 9.48 12.47 9.12
C THR A 48 9.00 11.02 8.95
N GLU A 49 7.72 10.81 8.64
CA GLU A 49 7.13 9.49 8.40
C GLU A 49 7.66 8.88 7.10
N CYS A 50 7.78 9.67 6.04
CA CYS A 50 8.40 9.25 4.79
C CYS A 50 9.84 8.79 5.02
N ALA A 51 10.65 9.60 5.72
CA ALA A 51 12.03 9.24 6.06
C ALA A 51 12.12 8.00 6.97
N ALA A 52 11.16 7.80 7.88
CA ALA A 52 11.09 6.60 8.71
C ALA A 52 10.80 5.34 7.87
N LEU A 53 9.84 5.41 6.94
CA LEU A 53 9.55 4.31 6.02
C LEU A 53 10.73 3.99 5.10
N ALA A 54 11.37 5.00 4.54
CA ALA A 54 12.56 4.81 3.69
C ALA A 54 13.70 4.10 4.46
N ARG A 55 13.95 4.49 5.71
CA ARG A 55 14.96 3.83 6.56
C ARG A 55 14.65 2.37 6.87
N LEU A 56 13.37 1.95 6.86
CA LEU A 56 13.03 0.53 7.06
C LEU A 56 13.68 -0.35 6.01
N TYR A 57 13.82 0.14 4.78
CA TYR A 57 14.34 -0.69 3.70
C TYR A 57 15.76 -1.21 3.98
N GLY A 58 16.65 -0.36 4.52
CA GLY A 58 18.03 -0.71 4.78
C GLY A 58 18.34 -1.19 6.20
N ASN A 59 17.55 -0.79 7.19
CA ASN A 59 17.89 -0.92 8.62
C ASN A 59 16.88 -1.74 9.43
N ALA A 60 15.81 -2.26 8.80
CA ALA A 60 14.84 -3.07 9.52
C ALA A 60 15.42 -4.43 9.91
N ASP A 61 14.95 -4.94 11.04
CA ASP A 61 15.15 -6.32 11.43
C ASP A 61 14.68 -7.26 10.29
N GLU A 62 15.37 -8.38 10.10
CA GLU A 62 15.02 -9.38 9.08
C GLU A 62 13.56 -9.86 9.22
N SER A 63 13.00 -9.83 10.43
CA SER A 63 11.60 -10.18 10.69
C SER A 63 10.59 -9.20 10.10
N THR A 64 10.99 -7.96 9.81
CA THR A 64 10.10 -6.93 9.24
C THR A 64 9.64 -7.28 7.82
N PHE A 65 10.47 -7.98 7.08
CA PHE A 65 10.18 -8.37 5.70
C PHE A 65 10.21 -9.89 5.53
N ARG A 66 9.20 -10.43 4.85
CA ARG A 66 9.11 -11.88 4.56
C ARG A 66 9.88 -12.29 3.31
N SER A 67 10.15 -11.37 2.41
CA SER A 67 10.86 -11.66 1.17
C SER A 67 11.42 -10.40 0.52
N ARG A 68 12.49 -10.59 -0.26
CA ARG A 68 13.10 -9.59 -1.13
C ARG A 68 13.10 -10.09 -2.55
N VAL A 69 12.70 -9.25 -3.49
CA VAL A 69 12.70 -9.54 -4.93
C VAL A 69 13.60 -8.55 -5.64
N VAL A 70 14.61 -9.05 -6.32
CA VAL A 70 15.46 -8.27 -7.22
C VAL A 70 14.84 -8.36 -8.61
N MET A 71 14.26 -7.26 -9.09
CA MET A 71 13.39 -7.21 -10.26
C MET A 71 14.08 -7.72 -11.54
N GLN A 72 15.34 -7.40 -11.71
CA GLN A 72 16.15 -7.82 -12.87
C GLN A 72 16.20 -9.35 -13.03
N ARG A 73 16.19 -10.11 -11.93
CA ARG A 73 16.24 -11.59 -11.97
C ARG A 73 14.95 -12.21 -12.52
N HIS A 74 13.88 -11.44 -12.58
CA HIS A 74 12.55 -11.90 -13.02
C HIS A 74 12.07 -11.21 -14.30
N GLY A 75 12.89 -10.35 -14.90
CA GLY A 75 12.48 -9.58 -16.08
C GLY A 75 11.46 -8.48 -15.78
N PHE A 76 11.33 -8.06 -14.52
CA PHE A 76 10.36 -7.03 -14.09
C PHE A 76 10.88 -5.60 -14.26
N GLY A 77 12.13 -5.41 -14.67
CA GLY A 77 12.81 -4.13 -14.77
C GLY A 77 14.06 -4.11 -13.91
N GLN A 78 14.45 -2.92 -13.43
CA GLN A 78 15.59 -2.70 -12.53
C GLN A 78 15.08 -2.06 -11.25
N GLY A 79 15.67 -2.47 -10.12
CA GLY A 79 15.24 -2.11 -8.78
C GLY A 79 14.93 -3.34 -7.94
N GLU A 80 14.44 -3.12 -6.77
CA GLU A 80 14.07 -4.21 -5.88
C GLU A 80 12.90 -3.83 -4.98
N TYR A 81 12.23 -4.84 -4.43
CA TYR A 81 11.18 -4.64 -3.44
C TYR A 81 11.19 -5.71 -2.37
N ARG A 82 10.63 -5.34 -1.20
CA ARG A 82 10.48 -6.21 -0.05
C ARG A 82 9.04 -6.22 0.42
N TYR A 83 8.46 -7.42 0.54
CA TYR A 83 7.16 -7.60 1.16
C TYR A 83 7.28 -7.59 2.67
N PHE A 84 6.40 -6.86 3.34
CA PHE A 84 6.34 -6.90 4.80
C PHE A 84 5.93 -8.26 5.34
N SER A 85 6.37 -8.55 6.58
CA SER A 85 5.82 -9.61 7.44
C SER A 85 4.66 -9.09 8.29
N TYR A 86 3.93 -9.97 8.93
CA TYR A 86 3.09 -9.61 10.07
C TYR A 86 3.92 -9.70 11.38
N PRO A 87 3.72 -8.79 12.36
CA PRO A 87 2.85 -7.62 12.27
C PRO A 87 3.39 -6.56 11.31
N LEU A 88 2.49 -5.83 10.64
CA LEU A 88 2.88 -4.69 9.81
C LEU A 88 3.39 -3.54 10.67
N PRO A 89 4.30 -2.69 10.15
CA PRO A 89 4.61 -1.42 10.78
C PRO A 89 3.34 -0.58 10.98
N ASP A 90 3.23 0.12 12.12
CA ASP A 90 2.02 0.86 12.51
C ASP A 90 1.53 1.82 11.43
N VAL A 91 2.44 2.54 10.78
CA VAL A 91 2.10 3.46 9.69
C VAL A 91 1.47 2.73 8.49
N VAL A 92 1.95 1.53 8.15
CA VAL A 92 1.41 0.75 7.03
C VAL A 92 0.05 0.17 7.41
N ALA A 93 -0.09 -0.36 8.61
CA ALA A 93 -1.36 -0.89 9.13
C ALA A 93 -2.41 0.22 9.22
N GLY A 94 -2.07 1.37 9.83
CA GLY A 94 -2.96 2.50 10.01
C GLY A 94 -3.43 3.13 8.70
N LEU A 95 -2.54 3.32 7.73
CA LEU A 95 -2.90 3.82 6.40
C LEU A 95 -3.88 2.87 5.68
N ARG A 96 -3.64 1.56 5.73
CA ARG A 96 -4.54 0.57 5.12
C ARG A 96 -5.93 0.63 5.73
N GLU A 97 -6.00 0.68 7.05
CA GLU A 97 -7.28 0.74 7.77
C GLU A 97 -8.03 2.04 7.51
N ALA A 98 -7.32 3.18 7.53
CA ALA A 98 -7.90 4.50 7.35
C ALA A 98 -8.39 4.77 5.92
N LEU A 99 -7.64 4.35 4.90
CA LEU A 99 -7.97 4.63 3.51
C LEU A 99 -8.98 3.63 2.91
N TYR A 100 -9.00 2.40 3.39
CA TYR A 100 -9.84 1.34 2.83
C TYR A 100 -11.34 1.71 2.73
N PRO A 101 -12.00 2.27 3.77
CA PRO A 101 -13.43 2.59 3.70
C PRO A 101 -13.79 3.60 2.59
N HIS A 102 -12.86 4.43 2.20
CA HIS A 102 -13.02 5.41 1.13
C HIS A 102 -12.75 4.82 -0.25
N LEU A 103 -11.79 3.91 -0.36
CA LEU A 103 -11.39 3.29 -1.63
C LEU A 103 -12.30 2.13 -2.05
N ALA A 104 -12.83 1.36 -1.12
CA ALA A 104 -13.70 0.23 -1.42
C ALA A 104 -14.96 0.60 -2.22
N PRO A 105 -15.68 1.71 -1.93
CA PRO A 105 -16.79 2.16 -2.76
C PRO A 105 -16.39 2.49 -4.20
N ILE A 106 -15.23 3.14 -4.40
CA ILE A 106 -14.71 3.47 -5.74
C ILE A 106 -14.41 2.19 -6.52
N ALA A 107 -13.72 1.25 -5.90
CA ALA A 107 -13.44 -0.06 -6.49
C ALA A 107 -14.71 -0.83 -6.85
N ASN A 108 -15.76 -0.75 -6.01
CA ASN A 108 -17.06 -1.35 -6.28
C ASN A 108 -17.78 -0.71 -7.47
N GLN A 109 -17.67 0.61 -7.65
CA GLN A 109 -18.20 1.31 -8.81
C GLN A 109 -17.48 0.84 -10.09
N TRP A 110 -16.17 0.69 -10.06
CA TRP A 110 -15.40 0.18 -11.20
C TRP A 110 -15.77 -1.27 -11.53
N ASN A 111 -15.91 -2.13 -10.53
CA ASN A 111 -16.37 -3.49 -10.76
C ASN A 111 -17.77 -3.51 -11.41
N THR A 112 -18.67 -2.64 -10.96
CA THR A 112 -20.00 -2.51 -11.58
C THR A 112 -19.90 -2.09 -13.05
N ALA A 113 -19.10 -1.07 -13.34
CA ALA A 113 -18.90 -0.58 -14.70
C ALA A 113 -18.29 -1.62 -15.65
N MET A 114 -17.45 -2.51 -15.09
CA MET A 114 -16.82 -3.62 -15.84
C MET A 114 -17.66 -4.89 -15.89
N GLY A 115 -18.88 -4.92 -15.31
CA GLY A 115 -19.72 -6.12 -15.25
C GLY A 115 -19.15 -7.21 -14.31
N ILE A 116 -18.34 -6.85 -13.34
CA ILE A 116 -17.75 -7.77 -12.36
C ILE A 116 -18.65 -7.83 -11.12
N ASP A 117 -19.15 -9.02 -10.75
CA ASP A 117 -20.07 -9.20 -9.62
C ASP A 117 -19.39 -9.12 -8.24
N VAL A 118 -18.06 -9.15 -8.19
CA VAL A 118 -17.34 -9.07 -6.92
C VAL A 118 -17.55 -7.70 -6.27
N ARG A 119 -17.92 -7.70 -4.99
CA ARG A 119 -18.03 -6.47 -4.18
C ARG A 119 -17.13 -6.57 -2.96
N TYR A 120 -16.47 -5.47 -2.68
CA TYR A 120 -15.62 -5.30 -1.49
C TYR A 120 -16.49 -4.92 -0.30
N PRO A 121 -16.27 -5.53 0.88
CA PRO A 121 -16.96 -5.14 2.10
C PRO A 121 -16.57 -3.70 2.49
N THR A 122 -17.41 -3.07 3.30
CA THR A 122 -17.16 -1.69 3.75
C THR A 122 -16.03 -1.57 4.77
N ARG A 123 -15.80 -2.64 5.55
CA ARG A 123 -14.77 -2.64 6.59
C ARG A 123 -13.52 -3.38 6.13
N HIS A 124 -12.36 -2.80 6.38
CA HIS A 124 -11.05 -3.42 6.08
C HIS A 124 -10.89 -4.80 6.75
N ALA A 125 -11.29 -4.93 8.01
CA ALA A 125 -11.20 -6.19 8.74
C ALA A 125 -11.99 -7.33 8.07
N ASP A 126 -13.19 -7.05 7.55
CA ASP A 126 -14.01 -8.04 6.85
C ASP A 126 -13.36 -8.45 5.52
N PHE A 127 -12.71 -7.52 4.84
CA PHE A 127 -11.94 -7.82 3.64
C PHE A 127 -10.73 -8.72 3.95
N ILE A 128 -9.97 -8.41 5.00
CA ILE A 128 -8.84 -9.25 5.42
C ILE A 128 -9.31 -10.64 5.83
N ALA A 129 -10.41 -10.76 6.58
CA ALA A 129 -10.99 -12.05 6.94
C ALA A 129 -11.38 -12.87 5.70
N ARG A 130 -11.96 -12.23 4.68
CA ARG A 130 -12.27 -12.86 3.40
C ARG A 130 -11.00 -13.33 2.66
N CYS A 131 -9.94 -12.52 2.63
CA CYS A 131 -8.66 -12.89 2.05
C CYS A 131 -8.06 -14.11 2.76
N HIS A 132 -8.05 -14.11 4.09
CA HIS A 132 -7.53 -15.21 4.89
C HIS A 132 -8.34 -16.50 4.69
N ALA A 133 -9.67 -16.42 4.63
CA ALA A 133 -10.53 -17.55 4.34
C ALA A 133 -10.27 -18.17 2.96
N ALA A 134 -9.83 -17.37 1.99
CA ALA A 134 -9.43 -17.81 0.66
C ALA A 134 -7.95 -18.26 0.59
N GLY A 135 -7.26 -18.40 1.72
CA GLY A 135 -5.87 -18.86 1.80
C GLY A 135 -4.80 -17.76 1.66
N GLN A 136 -5.19 -16.51 1.43
CA GLN A 136 -4.27 -15.37 1.39
C GLN A 136 -3.95 -14.88 2.81
N VAL A 137 -3.10 -15.60 3.52
CA VAL A 137 -2.74 -15.28 4.91
C VAL A 137 -1.49 -14.40 5.04
N ARG A 138 -0.78 -14.15 3.94
CA ARG A 138 0.43 -13.32 3.94
C ARG A 138 0.09 -11.87 3.62
N PRO A 139 0.76 -10.89 4.28
CA PRO A 139 0.55 -9.49 3.95
C PRO A 139 1.05 -9.16 2.55
N THR A 140 0.32 -8.31 1.85
CA THR A 140 0.65 -7.84 0.49
C THR A 140 1.39 -6.51 0.42
N PRO A 141 1.37 -5.62 1.44
CA PRO A 141 2.14 -4.39 1.37
C PRO A 141 3.62 -4.67 1.17
N LEU A 142 4.25 -3.80 0.40
CA LEU A 142 5.66 -3.87 0.06
C LEU A 142 6.27 -2.47 0.02
N LEU A 143 7.58 -2.40 0.09
CA LEU A 143 8.37 -1.22 -0.26
C LEU A 143 9.19 -1.53 -1.52
N LEU A 144 9.11 -0.64 -2.49
CA LEU A 144 10.00 -0.64 -3.65
C LEU A 144 11.14 0.32 -3.41
N GLN A 145 12.33 -0.04 -3.90
CA GLN A 145 13.51 0.82 -3.90
C GLN A 145 14.02 0.93 -5.33
N TYR A 146 14.14 2.17 -5.79
CA TYR A 146 14.71 2.51 -7.09
C TYR A 146 15.90 3.46 -6.90
N ALA A 147 16.98 3.20 -7.61
CA ALA A 147 18.09 4.12 -7.79
C ALA A 147 17.95 4.89 -9.12
N ALA A 148 18.80 5.88 -9.33
CA ALA A 148 18.81 6.59 -10.61
C ALA A 148 19.05 5.62 -11.77
N GLY A 149 18.16 5.63 -12.75
CA GLY A 149 18.21 4.72 -13.91
C GLY A 149 17.44 3.42 -13.73
N ASP A 150 16.93 3.12 -12.54
CA ASP A 150 16.04 1.99 -12.33
C ASP A 150 14.66 2.24 -12.92
N TYR A 151 13.96 1.16 -13.28
CA TYR A 151 12.63 1.23 -13.89
C TYR A 151 11.84 -0.03 -13.64
N ASN A 152 10.53 0.07 -13.75
CA ASN A 152 9.62 -1.07 -13.80
C ASN A 152 9.14 -1.29 -15.24
N CYS A 153 9.15 -2.53 -15.70
CA CYS A 153 8.57 -2.87 -17.00
C CYS A 153 7.05 -2.61 -16.99
N LEU A 154 6.50 -2.22 -18.13
CA LEU A 154 5.06 -2.11 -18.28
C LEU A 154 4.41 -3.45 -17.98
N HIS A 155 3.49 -3.48 -17.03
CA HIS A 155 2.81 -4.69 -16.59
C HIS A 155 1.38 -4.38 -16.12
N GLN A 156 0.62 -5.44 -15.93
CA GLN A 156 -0.66 -5.41 -15.25
C GLN A 156 -0.55 -6.31 -14.01
N ASP A 157 -1.05 -5.83 -12.88
CA ASP A 157 -1.14 -6.63 -11.65
C ASP A 157 -2.29 -7.64 -11.72
N LEU A 158 -2.23 -8.52 -12.73
CA LEU A 158 -3.21 -9.58 -12.96
C LEU A 158 -2.57 -10.93 -12.63
N TYR A 159 -2.92 -11.49 -11.49
CA TYR A 159 -2.41 -12.77 -11.04
C TYR A 159 -3.50 -13.84 -11.07
N GLY A 160 -3.58 -14.58 -12.19
CA GLY A 160 -4.42 -15.79 -12.34
C GLY A 160 -5.93 -15.56 -12.26
N GLU A 161 -6.69 -16.66 -12.27
CA GLU A 161 -8.16 -16.65 -12.25
C GLU A 161 -8.76 -16.31 -10.88
N HIS A 162 -8.04 -16.56 -9.80
CA HIS A 162 -8.43 -16.25 -8.43
C HIS A 162 -7.85 -14.92 -7.94
N VAL A 163 -7.82 -13.95 -8.82
CA VAL A 163 -7.30 -12.62 -8.51
C VAL A 163 -8.13 -12.01 -7.40
N PHE A 164 -7.47 -11.70 -6.29
CA PHE A 164 -8.02 -10.77 -5.32
C PHE A 164 -8.16 -9.43 -6.03
N PRO A 165 -9.37 -8.99 -6.32
CA PRO A 165 -9.60 -7.85 -7.23
C PRO A 165 -8.97 -6.54 -6.77
N LEU A 166 -8.57 -6.41 -5.48
CA LEU A 166 -7.83 -5.25 -4.97
C LEU A 166 -6.38 -5.14 -5.47
N GLN A 167 -5.81 -6.17 -6.06
CA GLN A 167 -4.53 -6.03 -6.74
C GLN A 167 -4.62 -5.21 -8.04
N ARG A 168 -5.82 -4.98 -8.56
CA ARG A 168 -6.05 -4.07 -9.68
C ARG A 168 -5.96 -2.59 -9.29
N HIS A 169 -5.98 -2.30 -7.99
CA HIS A 169 -5.96 -0.95 -7.44
C HIS A 169 -4.80 -0.83 -6.46
N THR A 170 -3.60 -0.80 -7.01
CA THR A 170 -2.41 -0.60 -6.19
C THR A 170 -2.37 0.86 -5.74
N LEU A 171 -2.55 1.10 -4.45
CA LEU A 171 -2.17 2.37 -3.85
C LEU A 171 -0.65 2.41 -3.80
N GLY A 172 -0.04 3.00 -4.81
CA GLY A 172 1.37 3.30 -4.82
C GLY A 172 1.62 4.61 -4.08
N VAL A 173 2.27 4.57 -2.92
CA VAL A 173 2.80 5.76 -2.29
C VAL A 173 4.23 5.94 -2.79
N ILE A 174 4.46 6.94 -3.63
CA ILE A 174 5.78 7.27 -4.15
C ILE A 174 6.39 8.32 -3.23
N PHE A 175 7.50 7.99 -2.60
CA PHE A 175 8.31 8.93 -1.84
C PHE A 175 9.37 9.50 -2.78
N HIS A 176 9.30 10.81 -3.04
CA HIS A 176 10.39 11.54 -3.64
C HIS A 176 11.30 12.08 -2.54
N ASP A 177 12.55 11.69 -2.57
CA ASP A 177 13.59 12.44 -1.88
C ASP A 177 13.77 13.73 -2.71
N ALA A 178 13.27 14.86 -2.18
CA ALA A 178 13.59 16.16 -2.72
C ALA A 178 15.01 16.48 -2.22
N GLY A 179 16.03 16.12 -3.05
CA GLY A 179 17.40 16.54 -2.84
C GLY A 179 17.56 18.05 -2.85
#